data_ec20fce46a13ecc49dafd42f3f929210
#
_entry.id   ec20fce46a13ecc49dafd42f3f929210
#
_cell.length_a   1.000
_cell.length_b   1.000
_cell.length_c   1.000
_cell.angle_alpha   90.00
_cell.angle_beta   90.00
_cell.angle_gamma   90.00
#
_symmetry.space_group_name_H-M   'P 1'
#
loop_
_entity.id
_entity.type
_entity.pdbx_description
1 polymer ?
#
loop_
_entity_poly.entity_id
_entity_poly.type
_entity_poly.pdbx_seq_one_letter_code
_entity_poly.pdbx_strand_id
1 'polypeptide(L)'
;MLSLVIPVYKNEENLPRLFRELEQVAGRLADELEIVFVVDGSPDASLRILREHLATWPLRAQLVELSRNFGSFAAIAAGLRCARGEFMAVIAADLQEPPELILEFHRVLKAGDADIVFGYRTGRADPWWSRWLSESFWRLYRRFVVRDMPKGGIDIFGCTQAVRDRVLDLKEINTNLIALLFWLGFRRAFIPYERRARLEGRSAWTVGRKFRYALDSIFNFTDLPIRMLLLLGVGGTGFAVIAGLTVLIGWSTGHVPVLGYTPIMLVITFFGGLTALGLGIIGQYLWLSLQNARNRPAFIVKSAETFEPHSAGCRSASASTRNSS
;
A
#
# COMPACT_ATOMS: atom_id res chain seq x y z
N MET A 1 -5.13 24.61 1.28
CA MET A 1 -3.98 24.07 0.52
C MET A 1 -4.09 22.58 0.42
N LEU A 2 -3.84 22.01 -0.76
CA LEU A 2 -3.79 20.58 -1.03
C LEU A 2 -2.33 20.16 -1.24
N SER A 3 -1.86 19.08 -0.59
CA SER A 3 -0.57 18.45 -0.87
C SER A 3 -0.77 17.17 -1.66
N LEU A 4 -0.13 17.09 -2.82
CA LEU A 4 -0.14 15.92 -3.69
C LEU A 4 1.14 15.12 -3.54
N VAL A 5 1.05 13.91 -3.02
CA VAL A 5 2.19 13.01 -2.82
C VAL A 5 2.33 12.07 -4.00
N ILE A 6 3.52 12.03 -4.59
CA ILE A 6 3.84 11.24 -5.78
C ILE A 6 5.09 10.38 -5.51
N PRO A 7 4.95 9.08 -5.23
CA PRO A 7 6.07 8.17 -5.15
C PRO A 7 6.67 7.92 -6.54
N VAL A 8 8.00 8.00 -6.65
CA VAL A 8 8.75 7.88 -7.91
C VAL A 8 9.78 6.76 -7.82
N TYR A 9 9.66 5.76 -8.70
CA TYR A 9 10.64 4.68 -8.86
C TYR A 9 10.65 4.17 -10.29
N LYS A 10 11.73 4.41 -11.03
CA LYS A 10 11.89 4.08 -12.46
C LYS A 10 10.79 4.71 -13.33
N ASN A 11 10.66 6.02 -13.22
CA ASN A 11 9.64 6.79 -13.93
C ASN A 11 10.24 7.90 -14.81
N GLU A 12 11.53 7.84 -15.13
CA GLU A 12 12.20 8.90 -15.91
C GLU A 12 11.47 9.26 -17.22
N GLU A 13 10.91 8.25 -17.90
CA GLU A 13 10.18 8.42 -19.17
C GLU A 13 8.82 9.11 -18.98
N ASN A 14 8.18 8.95 -17.82
CA ASN A 14 6.85 9.50 -17.53
C ASN A 14 6.89 10.94 -17.00
N LEU A 15 8.00 11.37 -16.38
CA LEU A 15 8.10 12.65 -15.68
C LEU A 15 7.77 13.86 -16.58
N PRO A 16 8.25 13.97 -17.85
CA PRO A 16 7.95 15.15 -18.68
C PRO A 16 6.46 15.32 -18.97
N ARG A 17 5.73 14.21 -19.05
CA ARG A 17 4.28 14.23 -19.23
C ARG A 17 3.57 14.54 -17.92
N LEU A 18 4.05 13.94 -16.82
CA LEU A 18 3.52 14.16 -15.49
C LEU A 18 3.53 15.66 -15.12
N PHE A 19 4.61 16.37 -15.37
CA PHE A 19 4.70 17.80 -15.10
C PHE A 19 3.60 18.58 -15.83
N ARG A 20 3.39 18.34 -17.12
CA ARG A 20 2.37 19.02 -17.91
C ARG A 20 0.95 18.75 -17.40
N GLU A 21 0.64 17.49 -17.05
CA GLU A 21 -0.67 17.16 -16.52
C GLU A 21 -0.90 17.78 -15.12
N LEU A 22 0.15 17.87 -14.29
CA LEU A 22 0.08 18.53 -12.99
C LEU A 22 -0.13 20.04 -13.08
N GLU A 23 0.51 20.71 -14.05
CA GLU A 23 0.29 22.14 -14.32
C GLU A 23 -1.16 22.42 -14.75
N GLN A 24 -1.75 21.53 -15.56
CA GLN A 24 -3.15 21.64 -15.95
C GLN A 24 -4.11 21.47 -14.75
N VAL A 25 -3.80 20.52 -13.86
CA VAL A 25 -4.59 20.33 -12.62
C VAL A 25 -4.43 21.54 -11.71
N ALA A 26 -3.23 22.07 -11.53
CA ALA A 26 -2.98 23.25 -10.70
C ALA A 26 -3.76 24.46 -11.21
N GLY A 27 -3.80 24.69 -12.55
CA GLY A 27 -4.56 25.76 -13.15
C GLY A 27 -6.09 25.66 -12.97
N ARG A 28 -6.60 24.49 -12.63
CA ARG A 28 -8.03 24.22 -12.38
C ARG A 28 -8.39 24.15 -10.90
N LEU A 29 -7.39 24.06 -10.03
CA LEU A 29 -7.59 24.01 -8.59
C LEU A 29 -7.78 25.44 -8.05
N ALA A 30 -8.85 25.66 -7.28
CA ALA A 30 -9.14 26.97 -6.67
C ALA A 30 -8.20 27.28 -5.47
N ASP A 31 -7.58 26.28 -4.90
CA ASP A 31 -6.68 26.38 -3.75
C ASP A 31 -5.23 26.18 -4.17
N GLU A 32 -4.29 26.58 -3.28
CA GLU A 32 -2.88 26.31 -3.50
C GLU A 32 -2.58 24.81 -3.56
N LEU A 33 -1.75 24.42 -4.52
CA LEU A 33 -1.24 23.06 -4.69
C LEU A 33 0.23 22.99 -4.33
N GLU A 34 0.56 22.10 -3.40
CA GLU A 34 1.93 21.67 -3.10
C GLU A 34 2.12 20.25 -3.65
N ILE A 35 3.26 19.99 -4.29
CA ILE A 35 3.56 18.65 -4.81
C ILE A 35 4.78 18.09 -4.10
N VAL A 36 4.65 16.89 -3.54
CA VAL A 36 5.71 16.20 -2.81
C VAL A 36 6.15 14.97 -3.61
N PHE A 37 7.24 15.09 -4.35
CA PHE A 37 7.86 13.97 -5.05
C PHE A 37 8.73 13.18 -4.09
N VAL A 38 8.54 11.87 -4.01
CA VAL A 38 9.34 10.98 -3.17
C VAL A 38 10.06 9.96 -4.02
N VAL A 39 11.36 10.13 -4.21
CA VAL A 39 12.21 9.21 -4.97
C VAL A 39 12.63 8.07 -4.07
N ASP A 40 12.10 6.89 -4.32
CA ASP A 40 12.31 5.68 -3.51
C ASP A 40 13.54 4.90 -3.97
N GLY A 41 14.73 5.50 -3.85
CA GLY A 41 15.98 4.89 -4.24
C GLY A 41 16.01 4.47 -5.72
N SER A 42 15.49 5.30 -6.62
CA SER A 42 15.42 5.00 -8.04
C SER A 42 16.81 4.94 -8.67
N PRO A 43 17.13 3.86 -9.43
CA PRO A 43 18.45 3.71 -10.06
C PRO A 43 18.58 4.44 -11.40
N ASP A 44 17.49 4.99 -11.94
CA ASP A 44 17.42 5.71 -13.20
C ASP A 44 17.64 7.23 -13.02
N ALA A 45 17.45 8.01 -14.09
CA ALA A 45 17.63 9.45 -14.05
C ALA A 45 16.50 10.24 -13.37
N SER A 46 15.48 9.58 -12.79
CA SER A 46 14.30 10.24 -12.20
C SER A 46 14.67 11.35 -11.21
N LEU A 47 15.62 11.10 -10.29
CA LEU A 47 16.05 12.09 -9.29
C LEU A 47 16.67 13.33 -9.96
N ARG A 48 17.54 13.13 -10.94
CA ARG A 48 18.19 14.21 -11.66
C ARG A 48 17.17 15.05 -12.44
N ILE A 49 16.28 14.40 -13.18
CA ILE A 49 15.25 15.08 -13.97
C ILE A 49 14.32 15.91 -13.06
N LEU A 50 13.89 15.35 -11.92
CA LEU A 50 13.08 16.09 -10.97
C LEU A 50 13.83 17.32 -10.44
N ARG A 51 15.08 17.18 -9.98
CA ARG A 51 15.84 18.29 -9.41
C ARG A 51 16.06 19.41 -10.42
N GLU A 52 16.42 19.08 -11.66
CA GLU A 52 16.62 20.04 -12.74
C GLU A 52 15.32 20.77 -13.10
N HIS A 53 14.20 20.05 -13.21
CA HIS A 53 12.92 20.64 -13.60
C HIS A 53 12.32 21.50 -12.49
N LEU A 54 12.33 21.03 -11.24
CA LEU A 54 11.73 21.73 -10.11
C LEU A 54 12.43 23.07 -9.79
N ALA A 55 13.69 23.23 -10.15
CA ALA A 55 14.43 24.49 -9.96
C ALA A 55 13.80 25.70 -10.70
N THR A 56 13.04 25.44 -11.77
CA THR A 56 12.39 26.49 -12.58
C THR A 56 10.87 26.34 -12.65
N TRP A 57 10.32 25.38 -11.89
CA TRP A 57 8.90 25.05 -11.98
C TRP A 57 8.02 26.12 -11.31
N PRO A 58 6.85 26.47 -11.89
CA PRO A 58 5.99 27.53 -11.36
C PRO A 58 5.14 27.06 -10.16
N LEU A 59 5.20 25.80 -9.77
CA LEU A 59 4.43 25.25 -8.65
C LEU A 59 5.33 24.98 -7.42
N ARG A 60 4.75 25.11 -6.23
CA ARG A 60 5.43 24.73 -4.99
C ARG A 60 5.67 23.23 -4.97
N ALA A 61 6.91 22.83 -4.76
CA ALA A 61 7.27 21.43 -4.72
C ALA A 61 8.27 21.08 -3.62
N GLN A 62 8.22 19.83 -3.18
CA GLN A 62 9.24 19.21 -2.35
C GLN A 62 9.79 17.99 -3.07
N LEU A 63 11.10 17.78 -3.01
CA LEU A 63 11.80 16.61 -3.52
C LEU A 63 12.43 15.87 -2.35
N VAL A 64 11.90 14.69 -2.05
CA VAL A 64 12.34 13.83 -0.95
C VAL A 64 13.06 12.62 -1.55
N GLU A 65 14.34 12.42 -1.23
CA GLU A 65 15.12 11.26 -1.64
C GLU A 65 15.21 10.27 -0.48
N LEU A 66 14.79 9.03 -0.67
CA LEU A 66 14.99 7.95 0.28
C LEU A 66 16.36 7.28 0.08
N SER A 67 16.96 6.78 1.17
CA SER A 67 18.33 6.21 1.14
C SER A 67 18.46 4.93 0.30
N ARG A 68 17.37 4.21 0.07
CA ARG A 68 17.24 3.03 -0.80
C ARG A 68 15.78 2.82 -1.17
N ASN A 69 15.48 1.80 -1.97
CA ASN A 69 14.10 1.38 -2.21
C ASN A 69 13.51 0.72 -0.93
N PHE A 70 12.49 1.36 -0.37
CA PHE A 70 11.70 0.88 0.78
C PHE A 70 10.31 0.39 0.36
N GLY A 71 9.89 0.66 -0.88
CA GLY A 71 8.60 0.31 -1.44
C GLY A 71 7.59 1.47 -1.41
N SER A 72 6.57 1.37 -2.27
CA SER A 72 5.62 2.46 -2.52
C SER A 72 4.92 2.97 -1.26
N PHE A 73 4.53 2.09 -0.34
CA PHE A 73 3.85 2.52 0.88
C PHE A 73 4.74 3.33 1.82
N ALA A 74 6.02 2.94 1.93
CA ALA A 74 7.01 3.69 2.70
C ALA A 74 7.29 5.05 2.06
N ALA A 75 7.38 5.11 0.73
CA ALA A 75 7.53 6.35 -0.01
C ALA A 75 6.32 7.28 0.17
N ILE A 76 5.10 6.74 0.10
CA ILE A 76 3.88 7.51 0.38
C ILE A 76 3.89 8.05 1.81
N ALA A 77 4.22 7.22 2.81
CA ALA A 77 4.30 7.66 4.20
C ALA A 77 5.36 8.76 4.41
N ALA A 78 6.51 8.68 3.72
CA ALA A 78 7.52 9.74 3.72
C ALA A 78 6.98 11.04 3.13
N GLY A 79 6.26 10.97 2.01
CA GLY A 79 5.63 12.12 1.39
C GLY A 79 4.54 12.74 2.27
N LEU A 80 3.69 11.93 2.86
CA LEU A 80 2.66 12.40 3.81
C LEU A 80 3.27 13.10 5.03
N ARG A 81 4.44 12.66 5.50
CA ARG A 81 5.17 13.33 6.60
C ARG A 81 5.68 14.71 6.21
N CYS A 82 6.08 14.90 4.96
CA CYS A 82 6.56 16.17 4.43
C CYS A 82 5.43 17.11 3.98
N ALA A 83 4.25 16.57 3.68
CA ALA A 83 3.08 17.31 3.21
C ALA A 83 2.61 18.35 4.26
N ARG A 84 2.38 19.59 3.82
CA ARG A 84 2.01 20.74 4.65
C ARG A 84 0.53 21.12 4.50
N GLY A 85 -0.17 20.56 3.51
CA GLY A 85 -1.57 20.87 3.24
C GLY A 85 -2.52 20.37 4.31
N GLU A 86 -3.70 20.96 4.35
CA GLU A 86 -4.84 20.52 5.14
C GLU A 86 -5.44 19.23 4.57
N PHE A 87 -5.38 19.12 3.26
CA PHE A 87 -5.82 17.94 2.51
C PHE A 87 -4.62 17.33 1.79
N MET A 88 -4.58 16.00 1.73
CA MET A 88 -3.57 15.23 1.02
C MET A 88 -4.24 14.39 -0.05
N ALA A 89 -3.55 14.23 -1.19
CA ALA A 89 -3.88 13.23 -2.19
C ALA A 89 -2.63 12.45 -2.60
N VAL A 90 -2.81 11.21 -3.03
CA VAL A 90 -1.72 10.35 -3.48
C VAL A 90 -2.06 9.83 -4.87
N ILE A 91 -1.13 9.99 -5.82
CA ILE A 91 -1.22 9.39 -7.16
C ILE A 91 0.11 8.73 -7.55
N ALA A 92 0.06 7.80 -8.50
CA ALA A 92 1.27 7.20 -9.04
C ALA A 92 1.89 8.08 -10.14
N ALA A 93 3.23 8.04 -10.27
CA ALA A 93 3.95 8.80 -11.29
C ALA A 93 3.78 8.24 -12.73
N ASP A 94 3.14 7.08 -12.90
CA ASP A 94 2.99 6.41 -14.20
C ASP A 94 1.73 6.85 -15.00
N LEU A 95 0.98 7.82 -14.46
CA LEU A 95 -0.20 8.42 -15.10
C LEU A 95 -1.29 7.42 -15.51
N GLN A 96 -1.34 6.25 -14.87
CA GLN A 96 -2.42 5.30 -15.09
C GLN A 96 -3.74 5.78 -14.46
N GLU A 97 -3.65 6.55 -13.40
CA GLU A 97 -4.78 7.25 -12.79
C GLU A 97 -4.90 8.66 -13.39
N PRO A 98 -6.12 9.07 -13.80
CA PRO A 98 -6.34 10.43 -14.29
C PRO A 98 -6.04 11.48 -13.19
N PRO A 99 -5.10 12.42 -13.41
CA PRO A 99 -4.79 13.44 -12.39
C PRO A 99 -5.97 14.34 -12.03
N GLU A 100 -6.99 14.42 -12.88
CA GLU A 100 -8.23 15.16 -12.63
C GLU A 100 -9.01 14.65 -11.40
N LEU A 101 -8.79 13.39 -11.00
CA LEU A 101 -9.36 12.82 -9.76
C LEU A 101 -8.97 13.61 -8.52
N ILE A 102 -7.80 14.27 -8.54
CA ILE A 102 -7.34 15.11 -7.44
C ILE A 102 -8.33 16.24 -7.15
N LEU A 103 -8.93 16.82 -8.21
CA LEU A 103 -9.94 17.89 -8.08
C LEU A 103 -11.20 17.38 -7.36
N GLU A 104 -11.65 16.19 -7.72
CA GLU A 104 -12.80 15.55 -7.07
C GLU A 104 -12.48 15.16 -5.63
N PHE A 105 -11.29 14.62 -5.35
CA PHE A 105 -10.85 14.31 -3.99
C PHE A 105 -10.85 15.55 -3.12
N HIS A 106 -10.23 16.62 -3.62
CA HIS A 106 -10.20 17.90 -2.93
C HIS A 106 -11.60 18.46 -2.66
N ARG A 107 -12.50 18.41 -3.65
CA ARG A 107 -13.89 18.87 -3.51
C ARG A 107 -14.62 18.15 -2.38
N VAL A 108 -14.54 16.81 -2.33
CA VAL A 108 -15.23 15.99 -1.32
C VAL A 108 -14.64 16.22 0.08
N LEU A 109 -13.31 16.29 0.19
CA LEU A 109 -12.62 16.52 1.47
C LEU A 109 -12.92 17.93 2.01
N LYS A 110 -12.87 18.95 1.14
CA LYS A 110 -13.13 20.35 1.49
C LYS A 110 -14.60 20.59 1.89
N ALA A 111 -15.54 19.89 1.28
CA ALA A 111 -16.94 19.91 1.68
C ALA A 111 -17.20 19.28 3.06
N GLY A 112 -16.24 18.51 3.57
CA GLY A 112 -16.39 17.79 4.84
C GLY A 112 -17.30 16.55 4.74
N ASP A 113 -17.61 16.08 3.53
CA ASP A 113 -18.47 14.92 3.29
C ASP A 113 -17.78 13.61 3.72
N ALA A 114 -16.44 13.55 3.62
CA ALA A 114 -15.63 12.44 4.03
C ALA A 114 -14.27 12.90 4.56
N ASP A 115 -13.64 12.04 5.36
CA ASP A 115 -12.29 12.25 5.88
C ASP A 115 -11.24 11.53 5.03
N ILE A 116 -11.67 10.48 4.30
CA ILE A 116 -10.88 9.71 3.34
C ILE A 116 -11.68 9.54 2.05
N VAL A 117 -11.05 9.78 0.92
CA VAL A 117 -11.62 9.53 -0.41
C VAL A 117 -10.77 8.50 -1.13
N PHE A 118 -11.39 7.44 -1.60
CA PHE A 118 -10.72 6.39 -2.35
C PHE A 118 -11.10 6.45 -3.83
N GLY A 119 -10.10 6.40 -4.71
CA GLY A 119 -10.30 6.12 -6.12
C GLY A 119 -10.33 4.61 -6.37
N TYR A 120 -11.42 4.11 -6.99
CA TYR A 120 -11.53 2.70 -7.35
C TYR A 120 -11.74 2.51 -8.84
N ARG A 121 -11.18 1.43 -9.36
CA ARG A 121 -11.24 1.15 -10.81
C ARG A 121 -12.60 0.60 -11.23
N THR A 122 -13.13 1.16 -12.31
CA THR A 122 -14.29 0.64 -13.03
C THR A 122 -13.78 -0.01 -14.32
N GLY A 123 -13.91 -1.32 -14.43
CA GLY A 123 -13.49 -2.06 -15.62
C GLY A 123 -12.14 -2.77 -15.49
N ARG A 124 -12.07 -3.98 -16.00
CA ARG A 124 -10.87 -4.80 -16.18
C ARG A 124 -10.91 -5.48 -17.54
N ALA A 125 -9.87 -5.28 -18.33
CA ALA A 125 -9.62 -5.98 -19.58
C ALA A 125 -8.78 -7.27 -19.38
N ASP A 126 -8.92 -7.94 -18.20
CA ASP A 126 -8.12 -9.13 -17.90
C ASP A 126 -8.71 -10.40 -18.53
N PRO A 127 -7.89 -11.40 -18.91
CA PRO A 127 -8.35 -12.72 -19.37
C PRO A 127 -9.25 -13.40 -18.32
N TRP A 128 -10.27 -14.13 -18.75
CA TRP A 128 -11.33 -14.72 -17.91
C TRP A 128 -10.80 -15.58 -16.74
N TRP A 129 -9.74 -16.37 -16.93
CA TRP A 129 -9.14 -17.22 -15.89
C TRP A 129 -8.39 -16.41 -14.82
N SER A 130 -7.67 -15.34 -15.23
CA SER A 130 -7.02 -14.39 -14.32
C SER A 130 -8.06 -13.62 -13.51
N ARG A 131 -9.18 -13.29 -14.14
CA ARG A 131 -10.30 -12.62 -13.52
C ARG A 131 -10.94 -13.48 -12.42
N TRP A 132 -11.20 -14.77 -12.71
CA TRP A 132 -11.82 -15.70 -11.74
C TRP A 132 -10.93 -15.88 -10.48
N LEU A 133 -9.63 -16.13 -10.65
CA LEU A 133 -8.67 -16.22 -9.55
C LEU A 133 -8.62 -14.92 -8.73
N SER A 134 -8.54 -13.78 -9.42
CA SER A 134 -8.52 -12.46 -8.79
C SER A 134 -9.83 -12.16 -8.05
N GLU A 135 -10.99 -12.46 -8.63
CA GLU A 135 -12.29 -12.24 -8.01
C GLU A 135 -12.49 -13.13 -6.77
N SER A 136 -12.05 -14.39 -6.83
CA SER A 136 -12.10 -15.32 -5.70
C SER A 136 -11.22 -14.83 -4.56
N PHE A 137 -9.99 -14.41 -4.86
CA PHE A 137 -9.09 -13.78 -3.89
C PHE A 137 -9.71 -12.53 -3.25
N TRP A 138 -10.23 -11.59 -4.06
CA TRP A 138 -10.83 -10.36 -3.57
C TRP A 138 -12.15 -10.61 -2.80
N ARG A 139 -12.88 -11.68 -3.12
CA ARG A 139 -14.06 -12.12 -2.35
C ARG A 139 -13.65 -12.59 -0.96
N LEU A 140 -12.60 -13.42 -0.88
CA LEU A 140 -12.04 -13.89 0.39
C LEU A 140 -11.48 -12.74 1.22
N TYR A 141 -10.72 -11.85 0.57
CA TYR A 141 -10.14 -10.65 1.17
C TYR A 141 -11.21 -9.74 1.77
N ARG A 142 -12.28 -9.45 1.03
CA ARG A 142 -13.41 -8.66 1.54
C ARG A 142 -14.14 -9.34 2.69
N ARG A 143 -14.24 -10.66 2.67
CA ARG A 143 -14.93 -11.38 3.75
C ARG A 143 -14.14 -11.37 5.06
N PHE A 144 -12.81 -11.45 5.00
CA PHE A 144 -11.95 -11.67 6.16
C PHE A 144 -11.08 -10.49 6.55
N VAL A 145 -10.75 -9.59 5.61
CA VAL A 145 -9.83 -8.48 5.87
C VAL A 145 -10.56 -7.13 5.86
N VAL A 146 -11.21 -6.76 4.75
CA VAL A 146 -11.84 -5.44 4.59
C VAL A 146 -13.20 -5.60 3.93
N ARG A 147 -14.30 -5.59 4.71
CA ARG A 147 -15.66 -5.86 4.22
C ARG A 147 -16.17 -4.84 3.19
N ASP A 148 -15.82 -3.57 3.36
CA ASP A 148 -16.37 -2.45 2.57
C ASP A 148 -15.51 -2.10 1.34
N MET A 149 -14.52 -2.91 0.97
CA MET A 149 -13.64 -2.63 -0.16
C MET A 149 -14.35 -2.80 -1.49
N PRO A 150 -14.31 -1.79 -2.41
CA PRO A 150 -14.91 -1.87 -3.74
C PRO A 150 -14.35 -3.01 -4.59
N LYS A 151 -15.16 -3.52 -5.55
CA LYS A 151 -14.77 -4.65 -6.40
C LYS A 151 -13.58 -4.37 -7.32
N GLY A 152 -13.30 -3.12 -7.67
CA GLY A 152 -12.23 -2.74 -8.62
C GLY A 152 -10.81 -2.70 -8.04
N GLY A 153 -10.66 -2.74 -6.70
CA GLY A 153 -9.41 -2.42 -5.99
C GLY A 153 -9.19 -0.92 -5.88
N ILE A 154 -8.32 -0.53 -4.98
CA ILE A 154 -7.99 0.87 -4.68
C ILE A 154 -6.51 1.06 -4.95
N ASP A 155 -6.16 2.07 -5.73
CA ASP A 155 -4.77 2.41 -6.03
C ASP A 155 -4.38 3.77 -5.47
N ILE A 156 -5.33 4.70 -5.37
CA ILE A 156 -5.13 6.09 -4.98
C ILE A 156 -6.14 6.50 -3.92
N PHE A 157 -5.76 7.47 -3.11
CA PHE A 157 -6.61 8.03 -2.08
C PHE A 157 -6.28 9.49 -1.80
N GLY A 158 -7.24 10.19 -1.21
CA GLY A 158 -7.03 11.47 -0.55
C GLY A 158 -7.51 11.40 0.90
N CYS A 159 -6.95 12.25 1.75
CA CYS A 159 -7.33 12.29 3.16
C CYS A 159 -7.14 13.69 3.77
N THR A 160 -7.78 13.91 4.91
CA THR A 160 -7.57 15.10 5.75
C THR A 160 -6.29 14.99 6.58
N GLN A 161 -5.82 16.11 7.09
CA GLN A 161 -4.67 16.17 8.02
C GLN A 161 -4.87 15.27 9.25
N ALA A 162 -6.08 15.22 9.79
CA ALA A 162 -6.38 14.37 10.94
C ALA A 162 -6.13 12.88 10.65
N VAL A 163 -6.51 12.41 9.47
CA VAL A 163 -6.23 11.02 9.03
C VAL A 163 -4.74 10.80 8.82
N ARG A 164 -4.05 11.74 8.12
CA ARG A 164 -2.60 11.69 7.90
C ARG A 164 -1.85 11.51 9.22
N ASP A 165 -2.17 12.34 10.21
CA ASP A 165 -1.48 12.33 11.50
C ASP A 165 -1.65 10.97 12.19
N ARG A 166 -2.86 10.40 12.16
CA ARG A 166 -3.12 9.04 12.69
C ARG A 166 -2.37 7.95 11.95
N VAL A 167 -2.31 8.03 10.62
CA VAL A 167 -1.52 7.08 9.80
C VAL A 167 -0.04 7.14 10.17
N LEU A 168 0.51 8.34 10.37
CA LEU A 168 1.92 8.53 10.71
C LEU A 168 2.27 8.16 12.16
N ASP A 169 1.31 8.21 13.07
CA ASP A 169 1.46 7.76 14.46
C ASP A 169 1.58 6.22 14.56
N LEU A 170 1.01 5.50 13.58
CA LEU A 170 1.08 4.04 13.55
C LEU A 170 2.47 3.57 13.09
N LYS A 171 3.17 2.87 13.98
CA LYS A 171 4.56 2.40 13.76
C LYS A 171 4.64 1.01 13.13
N GLU A 172 3.62 0.59 12.42
CA GLU A 172 3.62 -0.73 11.76
C GLU A 172 4.50 -0.73 10.51
N ILE A 173 5.54 -1.55 10.50
CA ILE A 173 6.58 -1.54 9.46
C ILE A 173 6.13 -2.26 8.17
N ASN A 174 5.36 -3.34 8.31
CA ASN A 174 4.96 -4.23 7.21
C ASN A 174 3.45 -4.18 6.98
N THR A 175 2.88 -2.99 6.88
CA THR A 175 1.43 -2.88 6.75
C THR A 175 1.03 -2.45 5.34
N ASN A 176 -0.15 -2.89 4.94
CA ASN A 176 -0.81 -2.41 3.73
C ASN A 176 -1.51 -1.08 4.04
N LEU A 177 -0.98 0.02 3.52
CA LEU A 177 -1.49 1.35 3.79
C LEU A 177 -3.00 1.50 3.49
N ILE A 178 -3.50 0.87 2.42
CA ILE A 178 -4.93 0.92 2.09
C ILE A 178 -5.75 0.18 3.15
N ALA A 179 -5.34 -1.02 3.56
CA ALA A 179 -6.03 -1.76 4.63
C ALA A 179 -5.98 -1.00 5.97
N LEU A 180 -4.88 -0.31 6.25
CA LEU A 180 -4.72 0.53 7.43
C LEU A 180 -5.72 1.71 7.42
N LEU A 181 -5.86 2.39 6.28
CA LEU A 181 -6.86 3.47 6.11
C LEU A 181 -8.29 2.97 6.34
N PHE A 182 -8.61 1.74 5.95
CA PHE A 182 -9.90 1.12 6.26
C PHE A 182 -10.04 0.79 7.74
N TRP A 183 -8.97 0.31 8.38
CA TRP A 183 -8.96 -0.05 9.81
C TRP A 183 -9.17 1.16 10.72
N LEU A 184 -8.68 2.35 10.33
CA LEU A 184 -8.84 3.57 11.10
C LEU A 184 -10.30 4.02 11.31
N GLY A 185 -11.25 3.57 10.48
CA GLY A 185 -12.68 3.77 10.71
C GLY A 185 -13.22 5.18 10.45
N PHE A 186 -12.45 6.08 9.83
CA PHE A 186 -12.91 7.42 9.44
C PHE A 186 -14.00 7.35 8.36
N ARG A 187 -14.74 8.47 8.17
CA ARG A 187 -15.76 8.58 7.11
C ARG A 187 -15.12 8.48 5.73
N ARG A 188 -15.68 7.63 4.87
CA ARG A 188 -15.09 7.26 3.57
C ARG A 188 -16.02 7.61 2.42
N ALA A 189 -15.46 8.14 1.35
CA ALA A 189 -16.12 8.28 0.05
C ALA A 189 -15.36 7.48 -1.01
N PHE A 190 -16.06 7.08 -2.08
CA PHE A 190 -15.52 6.28 -3.16
C PHE A 190 -15.81 6.92 -4.50
N ILE A 191 -14.78 7.23 -5.29
CA ILE A 191 -14.88 7.84 -6.60
C ILE A 191 -14.46 6.83 -7.65
N PRO A 192 -15.34 6.48 -8.60
CA PRO A 192 -15.00 5.57 -9.68
C PRO A 192 -14.11 6.27 -10.71
N TYR A 193 -13.13 5.52 -11.27
CA TYR A 193 -12.36 6.00 -12.40
C TYR A 193 -12.02 4.88 -13.37
N GLU A 194 -11.81 5.24 -14.63
CA GLU A 194 -11.29 4.35 -15.65
C GLU A 194 -9.76 4.43 -15.69
N ARG A 195 -9.08 3.28 -15.55
CA ARG A 195 -7.64 3.24 -15.59
C ARG A 195 -7.14 3.42 -17.01
N ARG A 196 -6.26 4.40 -17.22
CA ARG A 196 -5.58 4.61 -18.49
C ARG A 196 -4.61 3.45 -18.78
N ALA A 197 -4.43 3.09 -20.06
CA ALA A 197 -3.41 2.12 -20.43
C ALA A 197 -2.03 2.70 -20.07
N ARG A 198 -1.13 1.84 -19.56
CA ARG A 198 0.26 2.24 -19.34
C ARG A 198 0.90 2.47 -20.71
N LEU A 199 1.46 3.65 -20.91
CA LEU A 199 2.09 4.03 -22.18
C LEU A 199 3.54 3.57 -22.23
N GLU A 200 4.26 3.58 -21.09
CA GLU A 200 5.68 3.29 -20.97
C GLU A 200 6.00 2.50 -19.71
N GLY A 201 7.10 1.74 -19.73
CA GLY A 201 7.59 0.98 -18.59
C GLY A 201 6.96 -0.40 -18.39
N ARG A 202 7.58 -1.22 -17.55
CA ARG A 202 7.11 -2.58 -17.20
C ARG A 202 6.49 -2.60 -15.80
N SER A 203 5.41 -3.38 -15.65
CA SER A 203 4.78 -3.57 -14.33
C SER A 203 5.77 -4.17 -13.32
N ALA A 204 5.99 -3.49 -12.21
CA ALA A 204 6.76 -4.02 -11.08
C ALA A 204 6.01 -5.12 -10.30
N TRP A 205 4.72 -5.34 -10.60
CA TRP A 205 3.85 -6.29 -9.91
C TRP A 205 3.95 -7.70 -10.52
N THR A 206 4.95 -8.47 -10.08
CA THR A 206 5.09 -9.89 -10.44
C THR A 206 4.10 -10.77 -9.66
N VAL A 207 3.82 -11.99 -10.16
CA VAL A 207 2.94 -12.96 -9.49
C VAL A 207 3.41 -13.24 -8.06
N GLY A 208 4.72 -13.40 -7.84
CA GLY A 208 5.28 -13.62 -6.51
C GLY A 208 5.05 -12.43 -5.55
N ARG A 209 5.12 -11.18 -6.06
CA ARG A 209 4.80 -9.99 -5.26
C ARG A 209 3.32 -9.93 -4.89
N LYS A 210 2.43 -10.27 -5.83
CA LYS A 210 0.98 -10.34 -5.56
C LYS A 210 0.67 -11.38 -4.49
N PHE A 211 1.30 -12.55 -4.55
CA PHE A 211 1.11 -13.62 -3.56
C PHE A 211 1.65 -13.21 -2.18
N ARG A 212 2.84 -12.62 -2.11
CA ARG A 212 3.39 -12.08 -0.86
C ARG A 212 2.48 -11.01 -0.26
N TYR A 213 2.03 -10.05 -1.07
CA TYR A 213 1.07 -9.03 -0.63
C TYR A 213 -0.21 -9.64 -0.04
N ALA A 214 -0.72 -10.70 -0.67
CA ALA A 214 -1.89 -11.43 -0.20
C ALA A 214 -1.64 -12.08 1.17
N LEU A 215 -0.51 -12.77 1.32
CA LEU A 215 -0.12 -13.39 2.60
C LEU A 215 0.09 -12.35 3.69
N ASP A 216 0.85 -11.29 3.40
CA ASP A 216 1.12 -10.22 4.36
C ASP A 216 -0.21 -9.58 4.83
N SER A 217 -1.16 -9.37 3.92
CA SER A 217 -2.47 -8.83 4.28
C SER A 217 -3.27 -9.79 5.17
N ILE A 218 -3.23 -11.10 4.91
CA ILE A 218 -3.92 -12.10 5.73
C ILE A 218 -3.29 -12.15 7.12
N PHE A 219 -1.97 -12.22 7.21
CA PHE A 219 -1.27 -12.34 8.50
C PHE A 219 -1.33 -11.07 9.35
N ASN A 220 -1.38 -9.87 8.74
CA ASN A 220 -1.39 -8.60 9.48
C ASN A 220 -2.82 -8.15 9.87
N PHE A 221 -3.84 -8.51 9.11
CA PHE A 221 -5.20 -7.98 9.31
C PHE A 221 -6.24 -9.04 9.67
N THR A 222 -5.85 -10.31 9.78
CA THR A 222 -6.78 -11.37 10.19
C THR A 222 -6.12 -12.34 11.15
N ASP A 223 -6.94 -12.95 12.01
CA ASP A 223 -6.59 -14.08 12.86
C ASP A 223 -6.92 -15.44 12.20
N LEU A 224 -7.28 -15.42 10.91
CA LEU A 224 -7.71 -16.60 10.16
C LEU A 224 -6.68 -17.74 10.20
N PRO A 225 -5.37 -17.52 9.98
CA PRO A 225 -4.39 -18.62 10.06
C PRO A 225 -4.33 -19.28 11.45
N ILE A 226 -4.43 -18.49 12.52
CA ILE A 226 -4.43 -19.00 13.89
C ILE A 226 -5.73 -19.76 14.17
N ARG A 227 -6.88 -19.23 13.76
CA ARG A 227 -8.17 -19.92 13.93
C ARG A 227 -8.23 -21.24 13.16
N MET A 228 -7.72 -21.27 11.93
CA MET A 228 -7.61 -22.51 11.16
C MET A 228 -6.71 -23.53 11.85
N LEU A 229 -5.56 -23.09 12.36
CA LEU A 229 -4.64 -23.95 13.10
C LEU A 229 -5.31 -24.50 14.37
N LEU A 230 -6.02 -23.66 15.12
CA LEU A 230 -6.76 -24.07 16.32
C LEU A 230 -7.85 -25.09 15.97
N LEU A 231 -8.64 -24.85 14.94
CA LEU A 231 -9.67 -25.79 14.49
C LEU A 231 -9.09 -27.14 14.06
N LEU A 232 -7.98 -27.13 13.31
CA LEU A 232 -7.27 -28.35 12.93
C LEU A 232 -6.70 -29.09 14.16
N GLY A 233 -6.14 -28.35 15.11
CA GLY A 233 -5.62 -28.92 16.36
C GLY A 233 -6.73 -29.55 17.21
N VAL A 234 -7.82 -28.84 17.43
CA VAL A 234 -8.97 -29.35 18.19
C VAL A 234 -9.61 -30.55 17.49
N GLY A 235 -9.82 -30.44 16.16
CA GLY A 235 -10.37 -31.53 15.35
C GLY A 235 -9.46 -32.78 15.33
N GLY A 236 -8.16 -32.56 15.17
CA GLY A 236 -7.15 -33.63 15.21
C GLY A 236 -7.06 -34.30 16.57
N THR A 237 -7.11 -33.52 17.67
CA THR A 237 -7.13 -34.05 19.03
C THR A 237 -8.43 -34.85 19.28
N GLY A 238 -9.57 -34.32 18.88
CA GLY A 238 -10.85 -35.03 18.98
C GLY A 238 -10.83 -36.36 18.21
N PHE A 239 -10.29 -36.36 16.98
CA PHE A 239 -10.12 -37.59 16.22
C PHE A 239 -9.17 -38.57 16.90
N ALA A 240 -8.04 -38.11 17.43
CA ALA A 240 -7.08 -38.96 18.14
C ALA A 240 -7.68 -39.61 19.39
N VAL A 241 -8.49 -38.86 20.15
CA VAL A 241 -9.21 -39.39 21.34
C VAL A 241 -10.20 -40.47 20.92
N ILE A 242 -11.01 -40.22 19.91
CA ILE A 242 -11.98 -41.20 19.40
C ILE A 242 -11.26 -42.46 18.89
N ALA A 243 -10.24 -42.29 18.06
CA ALA A 243 -9.44 -43.41 17.55
C ALA A 243 -8.74 -44.19 18.67
N GLY A 244 -8.19 -43.48 19.66
CA GLY A 244 -7.57 -44.10 20.84
C GLY A 244 -8.58 -44.95 21.68
N LEU A 245 -9.78 -44.41 21.90
CA LEU A 245 -10.85 -45.13 22.58
C LEU A 245 -11.31 -46.38 21.81
N THR A 246 -11.47 -46.28 20.47
CA THR A 246 -11.84 -47.43 19.63
C THR A 246 -10.78 -48.53 19.68
N VAL A 247 -9.50 -48.16 19.63
CA VAL A 247 -8.38 -49.13 19.77
C VAL A 247 -8.36 -49.76 21.16
N LEU A 248 -8.59 -48.98 22.22
CA LEU A 248 -8.60 -49.45 23.60
C LEU A 248 -9.75 -50.46 23.85
N ILE A 249 -10.94 -50.15 23.33
CA ILE A 249 -12.10 -51.06 23.40
C ILE A 249 -11.84 -52.35 22.60
N GLY A 250 -11.32 -52.22 21.35
CA GLY A 250 -10.95 -53.38 20.55
C GLY A 250 -9.89 -54.26 21.18
N TRP A 251 -8.91 -53.69 21.85
CA TRP A 251 -7.90 -54.40 22.62
C TRP A 251 -8.51 -55.14 23.81
N SER A 252 -9.37 -54.48 24.59
CA SER A 252 -10.03 -55.09 25.78
C SER A 252 -10.98 -56.21 25.40
N THR A 253 -11.54 -56.21 24.20
CA THR A 253 -12.43 -57.24 23.66
C THR A 253 -11.71 -58.33 22.86
N GLY A 254 -10.36 -58.29 22.77
CA GLY A 254 -9.55 -59.26 22.06
C GLY A 254 -9.66 -59.24 20.52
N HIS A 255 -10.21 -58.15 19.95
CA HIS A 255 -10.49 -58.05 18.52
C HIS A 255 -9.42 -57.23 17.74
N VAL A 256 -8.27 -56.86 18.33
CA VAL A 256 -7.23 -56.11 17.61
C VAL A 256 -6.27 -57.10 16.95
N PRO A 257 -6.36 -57.32 15.63
CA PRO A 257 -5.26 -57.92 14.89
C PRO A 257 -4.10 -56.93 14.90
N VAL A 258 -2.86 -57.42 15.03
CA VAL A 258 -1.64 -56.61 14.86
C VAL A 258 -1.59 -56.13 13.41
N LEU A 259 -2.32 -55.06 13.13
CA LEU A 259 -2.37 -54.41 11.83
C LEU A 259 -1.16 -53.47 11.67
N GLY A 260 -0.47 -53.78 10.72
CA GLY A 260 0.75 -53.33 10.12
C GLY A 260 1.17 -51.89 10.27
N TYR A 261 2.48 -51.69 9.99
CA TYR A 261 3.29 -50.51 9.95
C TYR A 261 2.64 -49.31 9.23
N THR A 262 1.87 -49.55 8.11
CA THR A 262 1.34 -48.50 7.23
C THR A 262 0.41 -47.49 7.92
N PRO A 263 -0.62 -47.90 8.70
CA PRO A 263 -1.50 -46.92 9.37
C PRO A 263 -0.76 -46.11 10.44
N ILE A 264 0.21 -46.71 11.13
CA ILE A 264 1.02 -46.02 12.14
C ILE A 264 1.84 -44.95 11.48
N MET A 265 2.52 -45.25 10.37
CA MET A 265 3.34 -44.29 9.60
C MET A 265 2.51 -43.15 9.05
N LEU A 266 1.28 -43.43 8.53
CA LEU A 266 0.39 -42.41 8.05
C LEU A 266 -0.03 -41.44 9.17
N VAL A 267 -0.38 -41.92 10.32
CA VAL A 267 -0.74 -41.10 11.48
C VAL A 267 0.42 -40.25 11.94
N ILE A 268 1.60 -40.85 12.12
CA ILE A 268 2.81 -40.11 12.53
C ILE A 268 3.14 -39.01 11.51
N THR A 269 3.13 -39.33 10.19
CA THR A 269 3.45 -38.37 9.13
C THR A 269 2.42 -37.24 9.08
N PHE A 270 1.13 -37.57 9.23
CA PHE A 270 0.05 -36.57 9.24
C PHE A 270 0.19 -35.61 10.43
N PHE A 271 0.33 -36.11 11.64
CA PHE A 271 0.47 -35.25 12.82
C PHE A 271 1.82 -34.54 12.86
N GLY A 272 2.88 -35.16 12.38
CA GLY A 272 4.18 -34.53 12.21
C GLY A 272 4.11 -33.34 11.22
N GLY A 273 3.48 -33.52 10.09
CA GLY A 273 3.21 -32.46 9.10
C GLY A 273 2.34 -31.34 9.66
N LEU A 274 1.27 -31.67 10.38
CA LEU A 274 0.39 -30.70 11.03
C LEU A 274 1.12 -29.89 12.11
N THR A 275 1.97 -30.53 12.90
CA THR A 275 2.82 -29.86 13.90
C THR A 275 3.81 -28.91 13.23
N ALA A 276 4.49 -29.34 12.17
CA ALA A 276 5.43 -28.52 11.42
C ALA A 276 4.72 -27.28 10.79
N LEU A 277 3.52 -27.46 10.23
CA LEU A 277 2.68 -26.36 9.74
C LEU A 277 2.33 -25.37 10.86
N GLY A 278 1.93 -25.90 12.02
CA GLY A 278 1.61 -25.10 13.20
C GLY A 278 2.78 -24.24 13.67
N LEU A 279 3.95 -24.85 13.80
CA LEU A 279 5.19 -24.14 14.15
C LEU A 279 5.54 -23.08 13.12
N GLY A 280 5.34 -23.36 11.83
CA GLY A 280 5.56 -22.38 10.74
C GLY A 280 4.64 -21.16 10.88
N ILE A 281 3.36 -21.35 11.17
CA ILE A 281 2.39 -20.25 11.37
C ILE A 281 2.78 -19.43 12.61
N ILE A 282 3.08 -20.08 13.73
CA ILE A 282 3.55 -19.41 14.96
C ILE A 282 4.84 -18.64 14.71
N GLY A 283 5.79 -19.23 13.98
CA GLY A 283 7.04 -18.61 13.60
C GLY A 283 6.82 -17.33 12.77
N GLN A 284 5.83 -17.32 11.88
CA GLN A 284 5.47 -16.14 11.09
C GLN A 284 4.95 -14.99 11.98
N TYR A 285 4.06 -15.28 12.92
CA TYR A 285 3.56 -14.25 13.86
C TYR A 285 4.66 -13.76 14.81
N LEU A 286 5.54 -14.65 15.26
CA LEU A 286 6.68 -14.28 16.10
C LEU A 286 7.66 -13.38 15.32
N TRP A 287 7.88 -13.67 14.03
CA TRP A 287 8.70 -12.83 13.15
C TRP A 287 8.09 -11.44 12.97
N LEU A 288 6.78 -11.32 12.72
CA LEU A 288 6.08 -10.04 12.62
C LEU A 288 6.18 -9.25 13.94
N SER A 289 5.97 -9.90 15.07
CA SER A 289 6.11 -9.31 16.40
C SER A 289 7.53 -8.80 16.64
N LEU A 290 8.56 -9.58 16.27
CA LEU A 290 9.95 -9.19 16.37
C LEU A 290 10.27 -7.97 15.49
N GLN A 291 9.71 -7.89 14.28
CA GLN A 291 9.91 -6.75 13.40
C GLN A 291 9.31 -5.47 14.00
N ASN A 292 8.10 -5.54 14.56
CA ASN A 292 7.47 -4.42 15.23
C ASN A 292 8.22 -4.02 16.53
N ALA A 293 8.70 -4.99 17.30
CA ALA A 293 9.48 -4.73 18.51
C ALA A 293 10.83 -4.05 18.25
N ARG A 294 11.43 -4.27 17.09
CA ARG A 294 12.69 -3.60 16.71
C ARG A 294 12.54 -2.10 16.49
N ASN A 295 11.35 -1.56 16.35
CA ASN A 295 11.07 -0.14 16.13
C ASN A 295 11.94 0.53 15.04
N ARG A 296 12.35 -0.21 14.02
CA ARG A 296 13.10 0.36 12.89
C ARG A 296 12.20 1.32 12.12
N PRO A 297 12.72 2.48 11.65
CA PRO A 297 11.90 3.39 10.85
C PRO A 297 11.48 2.70 9.54
N ALA A 298 10.23 2.93 9.11
CA ALA A 298 9.69 2.38 7.87
C ALA A 298 10.48 2.89 6.63
N PHE A 299 11.08 4.08 6.72
CA PHE A 299 11.91 4.68 5.68
C PHE A 299 12.98 5.58 6.30
N ILE A 300 14.03 5.86 5.54
CA ILE A 300 15.09 6.80 5.89
C ILE A 300 15.20 7.85 4.78
N VAL A 301 14.95 9.10 5.13
CA VAL A 301 15.13 10.23 4.22
C VAL A 301 16.63 10.54 4.14
N LYS A 302 17.17 10.57 2.92
CA LYS A 302 18.56 10.91 2.64
C LYS A 302 18.71 12.40 2.42
N SER A 303 17.79 13.02 1.66
CA SER A 303 17.72 14.47 1.43
C SER A 303 16.27 14.91 1.25
N ALA A 304 15.98 16.15 1.60
CA ALA A 304 14.72 16.82 1.34
C ALA A 304 15.00 18.25 0.90
N GLU A 305 14.51 18.61 -0.27
CA GLU A 305 14.69 19.91 -0.90
C GLU A 305 13.31 20.54 -1.12
N THR A 306 13.17 21.85 -0.86
CA THR A 306 11.93 22.60 -1.10
C THR A 306 12.15 23.60 -2.21
N PHE A 307 11.21 23.66 -3.15
CA PHE A 307 11.20 24.56 -4.29
C PHE A 307 9.97 25.45 -4.20
N GLU A 308 10.21 26.75 -4.05
CA GLU A 308 9.12 27.73 -4.06
C GLU A 308 8.78 28.11 -5.52
N PRO A 309 7.53 28.52 -5.80
CA PRO A 309 7.11 28.88 -7.14
C PRO A 309 8.02 29.91 -7.75
N HIS A 310 8.53 29.65 -8.94
CA HIS A 310 9.31 30.62 -9.67
C HIS A 310 8.36 31.71 -10.21
N SER A 311 8.30 32.89 -9.55
CA SER A 311 7.56 34.03 -10.05
C SER A 311 8.28 34.55 -11.32
N ALA A 312 7.75 34.23 -12.47
CA ALA A 312 8.14 34.89 -13.72
C ALA A 312 7.71 36.37 -13.64
N GLY A 313 8.54 37.21 -13.09
CA GLY A 313 8.27 38.63 -13.14
C GLY A 313 8.60 39.45 -11.87
N CYS A 314 9.85 39.57 -11.51
CA CYS A 314 10.36 40.81 -10.95
C CYS A 314 11.82 40.98 -11.38
N ARG A 315 12.05 41.26 -12.64
CA ARG A 315 13.31 41.95 -13.03
C ARG A 315 13.21 43.33 -12.37
N SER A 316 13.80 43.49 -11.19
CA SER A 316 14.09 44.81 -10.65
C SER A 316 14.95 45.56 -11.67
N ALA A 317 14.32 46.53 -12.32
CA ALA A 317 15.04 47.57 -13.01
C ALA A 317 15.88 48.29 -11.95
N SER A 318 17.12 47.86 -11.75
CA SER A 318 18.13 48.68 -11.09
C SER A 318 18.44 49.84 -12.06
N ALA A 319 17.70 50.91 -11.87
CA ALA A 319 17.99 52.21 -12.48
C ALA A 319 19.41 52.63 -12.08
N SER A 320 20.28 52.58 -13.03
CA SER A 320 21.58 53.23 -13.02
C SER A 320 21.35 54.73 -12.90
N THR A 321 21.36 55.31 -11.72
CA THR A 321 21.59 56.72 -11.49
C THR A 321 23.10 56.94 -11.53
N ARG A 322 23.64 57.23 -12.72
CA ARG A 322 24.90 58.00 -12.83
C ARG A 322 24.62 59.39 -12.33
N ASN A 323 25.17 59.75 -11.22
CA ASN A 323 25.40 61.16 -10.86
C ASN A 323 26.73 61.60 -11.46
N SER A 324 26.61 62.47 -12.45
CA SER A 324 27.64 63.39 -12.87
C SER A 324 27.58 64.63 -11.97
N SER A 325 28.60 64.91 -11.20
CA SER A 325 29.19 66.22 -10.91
C SER A 325 30.43 65.99 -10.06
#